data_553ce4837ba6340cbe40f0de11e32315
#
_entry.id   553ce4837ba6340cbe40f0de11e32315
#
_cell.length_a   1.000
_cell.length_b   1.000
_cell.length_c   1.000
_cell.angle_alpha   90.00
_cell.angle_beta   90.00
_cell.angle_gamma   90.00
#
_symmetry.space_group_name_H-M   'P 1'
#
loop_
_entity.id
_entity.type
_entity.pdbx_description
1 polymer ?
#
loop_
_entity_poly.entity_id
_entity_poly.type
_entity_poly.pdbx_seq_one_letter_code
_entity_poly.pdbx_strand_id
1 'polypeptide(L)'
;MKLLAALGAISLQIAGPALAGTTYVQAGRLLDVESGRLLAGQCITIADERVKAVGRCTRPPADATVIDWRAYTVLPGLIDLHTHLADVGQGADVAEPIKTGPAETAFIGAKN
;
A
#
# COMPACT_ATOMS: atom_id res chain seq x y z
N MET A 1 -35.64 6.09 48.23
CA MET A 1 -34.39 5.95 47.41
C MET A 1 -34.79 5.42 46.03
N LYS A 2 -34.78 6.27 44.98
CA LYS A 2 -35.09 5.88 43.62
C LYS A 2 -33.76 5.78 42.86
N LEU A 3 -33.37 4.55 42.47
CA LEU A 3 -32.24 4.31 41.58
C LEU A 3 -32.66 4.61 40.14
N LEU A 4 -32.10 5.65 39.54
CA LEU A 4 -32.19 5.86 38.07
C LEU A 4 -31.07 5.05 37.42
N ALA A 5 -31.46 4.03 36.66
CA ALA A 5 -30.56 3.32 35.76
C ALA A 5 -30.42 4.13 34.47
N ALA A 6 -29.21 4.67 34.20
CA ALA A 6 -28.90 5.32 32.94
C ALA A 6 -28.51 4.24 31.92
N LEU A 7 -29.38 3.95 30.95
CA LEU A 7 -29.04 3.16 29.78
C LEU A 7 -28.19 4.03 28.83
N GLY A 8 -26.90 3.74 28.76
CA GLY A 8 -26.02 4.32 27.72
C GLY A 8 -26.32 3.68 26.36
N ALA A 9 -26.82 4.46 25.42
CA ALA A 9 -26.99 4.01 24.06
C ALA A 9 -25.60 3.95 23.35
N ILE A 10 -25.12 2.75 23.08
CA ILE A 10 -23.94 2.54 22.22
C ILE A 10 -24.38 2.75 20.79
N SER A 11 -24.04 3.89 20.19
CA SER A 11 -24.25 4.15 18.77
C SER A 11 -23.20 3.40 17.96
N LEU A 12 -23.61 2.29 17.34
CA LEU A 12 -22.81 1.57 16.32
C LEU A 12 -22.76 2.44 15.06
N GLN A 13 -21.64 3.12 14.82
CA GLN A 13 -21.42 3.84 13.58
C GLN A 13 -21.08 2.84 12.47
N ILE A 14 -22.04 2.57 11.61
CA ILE A 14 -21.81 1.81 10.38
C ILE A 14 -21.04 2.73 9.44
N ALA A 15 -19.73 2.47 9.25
CA ALA A 15 -18.98 3.12 8.18
C ALA A 15 -19.65 2.76 6.84
N GLY A 16 -20.24 3.75 6.16
CA GLY A 16 -20.78 3.57 4.82
C GLY A 16 -19.67 3.15 3.86
N PRO A 17 -20.03 2.53 2.72
CA PRO A 17 -19.05 2.19 1.70
C PRO A 17 -18.32 3.48 1.28
N ALA A 18 -16.99 3.48 1.40
CA ALA A 18 -16.19 4.52 0.80
C ALA A 18 -16.50 4.48 -0.70
N LEU A 19 -17.01 5.58 -1.26
CA LEU A 19 -17.16 5.71 -2.70
C LEU A 19 -15.76 5.57 -3.29
N ALA A 20 -15.49 4.42 -3.89
CA ALA A 20 -14.23 4.15 -4.55
C ALA A 20 -14.15 5.08 -5.78
N GLY A 21 -13.50 6.22 -5.59
CA GLY A 21 -13.29 7.21 -6.64
C GLY A 21 -12.26 6.71 -7.66
N THR A 22 -12.33 7.26 -8.86
CA THR A 22 -11.29 7.04 -9.86
C THR A 22 -10.06 7.90 -9.53
N THR A 23 -8.87 7.30 -9.54
CA THR A 23 -7.59 8.00 -9.44
C THR A 23 -6.87 7.92 -10.78
N TYR A 24 -6.34 9.06 -11.23
CA TYR A 24 -5.59 9.18 -12.49
C TYR A 24 -4.18 9.68 -12.20
N VAL A 25 -3.19 8.80 -12.33
CA VAL A 25 -1.79 9.11 -12.05
C VAL A 25 -1.08 9.47 -13.36
N GLN A 26 -0.46 10.64 -13.40
CA GLN A 26 0.39 11.08 -14.52
C GLN A 26 1.84 10.80 -14.17
N ALA A 27 2.48 9.82 -14.83
CA ALA A 27 3.87 9.45 -14.60
C ALA A 27 4.79 10.18 -15.59
N GLY A 28 5.92 10.68 -15.12
CA GLY A 28 6.96 11.20 -16.00
C GLY A 28 7.58 10.10 -16.84
N ARG A 29 7.91 9.00 -16.20
CA ARG A 29 8.34 7.74 -16.82
C ARG A 29 7.68 6.56 -16.11
N LEU A 30 7.40 5.51 -16.83
CA LEU A 30 6.86 4.27 -16.29
C LEU A 30 7.71 3.10 -16.78
N LEU A 31 8.10 2.22 -15.88
CA LEU A 31 8.80 0.99 -16.25
C LEU A 31 7.81 -0.02 -16.83
N ASP A 32 7.97 -0.33 -18.09
CA ASP A 32 7.36 -1.49 -18.72
C ASP A 32 8.18 -2.73 -18.39
N VAL A 33 7.65 -3.58 -17.54
CA VAL A 33 8.40 -4.75 -17.03
C VAL A 33 8.57 -5.85 -18.07
N GLU A 34 7.70 -5.92 -19.06
CA GLU A 34 7.80 -6.93 -20.12
C GLU A 34 8.98 -6.62 -21.06
N SER A 35 9.12 -5.37 -21.45
CA SER A 35 10.20 -4.94 -22.34
C SER A 35 11.44 -4.41 -21.62
N GLY A 36 11.37 -4.17 -20.32
CA GLY A 36 12.42 -3.52 -19.52
C GLY A 36 12.64 -2.04 -19.85
N ARG A 37 11.75 -1.40 -20.61
CA ARG A 37 11.92 -0.03 -21.10
C ARG A 37 11.21 0.99 -20.20
N LEU A 38 11.81 2.17 -20.08
CA LEU A 38 11.18 3.34 -19.47
C LEU A 38 10.38 4.10 -20.54
N LEU A 39 9.06 4.11 -20.39
CA LEU A 39 8.13 4.79 -21.29
C LEU A 39 7.77 6.16 -20.71
N ALA A 40 7.94 7.22 -21.50
CA ALA A 40 7.58 8.58 -21.11
C ALA A 40 6.08 8.87 -21.37
N GLY A 41 5.52 9.82 -20.60
CA GLY A 41 4.16 10.32 -20.81
C GLY A 41 3.09 9.24 -20.64
N GLN A 42 3.26 8.34 -19.68
CA GLN A 42 2.30 7.30 -19.35
C GLN A 42 1.41 7.73 -18.19
N CYS A 43 0.16 7.28 -18.23
CA CYS A 43 -0.81 7.50 -17.19
C CYS A 43 -1.42 6.17 -16.73
N ILE A 44 -1.79 6.13 -15.45
CA ILE A 44 -2.39 4.96 -14.81
C ILE A 44 -3.77 5.37 -14.30
N THR A 45 -4.80 4.64 -14.70
CA THR A 45 -6.15 4.79 -14.17
C THR A 45 -6.42 3.69 -13.15
N ILE A 46 -6.81 4.10 -11.95
CA ILE A 46 -7.13 3.20 -10.84
C ILE A 46 -8.59 3.46 -10.47
N ALA A 47 -9.37 2.40 -10.40
CA ALA A 47 -10.74 2.44 -9.90
C ALA A 47 -11.02 1.13 -9.14
N ASP A 48 -11.86 1.21 -8.12
CA ASP A 48 -12.19 0.07 -7.26
C ASP A 48 -10.92 -0.63 -6.73
N GLU A 49 -9.94 0.15 -6.28
CA GLU A 49 -8.63 -0.31 -5.74
C GLU A 49 -7.80 -1.16 -6.72
N ARG A 50 -8.10 -1.06 -8.02
CA ARG A 50 -7.43 -1.83 -9.07
C ARG A 50 -6.96 -0.94 -10.21
N VAL A 51 -5.81 -1.27 -10.76
CA VAL A 51 -5.36 -0.67 -12.03
C VAL A 51 -6.29 -1.13 -13.15
N LYS A 52 -6.99 -0.19 -13.76
CA LYS A 52 -7.92 -0.44 -14.88
C LYS A 52 -7.24 -0.25 -16.23
N ALA A 53 -6.34 0.72 -16.32
CA ALA A 53 -5.62 1.00 -17.56
C ALA A 53 -4.25 1.61 -17.28
N VAL A 54 -3.30 1.28 -18.15
CA VAL A 54 -1.98 1.91 -18.25
C VAL A 54 -1.75 2.24 -19.73
N GLY A 55 -1.34 3.46 -20.03
CA GLY A 55 -1.09 3.86 -21.42
C GLY A 55 -0.72 5.33 -21.54
N ARG A 56 -0.67 5.82 -22.79
CA ARG A 56 -0.39 7.25 -23.02
C ARG A 56 -1.38 8.13 -22.31
N CYS A 57 -0.87 9.20 -21.71
CA CYS A 57 -1.73 10.17 -21.01
C CYS A 57 -2.76 10.78 -21.98
N THR A 58 -3.99 10.79 -21.53
CA THR A 58 -5.14 11.43 -22.16
C THR A 58 -5.75 12.43 -21.19
N ARG A 59 -6.88 13.02 -21.54
CA ARG A 59 -7.65 13.84 -20.59
C ARG A 59 -8.11 12.94 -19.43
N PRO A 60 -7.87 13.35 -18.17
CA PRO A 60 -8.39 12.63 -17.01
C PRO A 60 -9.92 12.51 -17.06
N PRO A 61 -10.50 11.41 -16.52
CA PRO A 61 -11.93 11.33 -16.28
C PRO A 61 -12.42 12.53 -15.44
N ALA A 62 -13.66 12.99 -15.68
CA ALA A 62 -14.19 14.23 -15.08
C ALA A 62 -14.15 14.23 -13.55
N ASP A 63 -14.41 13.06 -12.92
CA ASP A 63 -14.51 12.91 -11.47
C ASP A 63 -13.27 12.23 -10.87
N ALA A 64 -12.16 12.15 -11.62
CA ALA A 64 -10.94 11.52 -11.14
C ALA A 64 -10.11 12.45 -10.26
N THR A 65 -9.61 11.90 -9.16
CA THR A 65 -8.50 12.53 -8.42
C THR A 65 -7.23 12.39 -9.26
N VAL A 66 -6.63 13.52 -9.65
CA VAL A 66 -5.40 13.53 -10.44
C VAL A 66 -4.19 13.60 -9.52
N ILE A 67 -3.27 12.64 -9.69
CA ILE A 67 -1.97 12.62 -9.00
C ILE A 67 -0.88 12.96 -10.03
N ASP A 68 -0.17 14.05 -9.80
CA ASP A 68 0.92 14.50 -10.67
C ASP A 68 2.28 13.93 -10.21
N TRP A 69 2.71 12.87 -10.86
CA TRP A 69 4.05 12.28 -10.71
C TRP A 69 4.92 12.46 -11.94
N ARG A 70 4.70 13.54 -12.69
CA ARG A 70 5.49 13.82 -13.91
C ARG A 70 6.99 14.05 -13.64
N ALA A 71 7.36 14.39 -12.41
CA ALA A 71 8.75 14.48 -12.00
C ALA A 71 9.39 13.13 -11.65
N TYR A 72 8.61 12.04 -11.56
CA TYR A 72 9.06 10.76 -11.04
C TYR A 72 9.04 9.66 -12.09
N THR A 73 9.79 8.59 -11.79
CA THR A 73 9.69 7.31 -12.48
C THR A 73 8.81 6.37 -11.64
N VAL A 74 7.78 5.83 -12.24
CA VAL A 74 6.85 4.91 -11.61
C VAL A 74 7.21 3.48 -11.99
N LEU A 75 7.20 2.60 -11.01
CA LEU A 75 7.43 1.16 -11.16
C LEU A 75 6.24 0.40 -10.55
N PRO A 76 5.97 -0.82 -10.98
CA PRO A 76 5.13 -1.74 -10.20
C PRO A 76 5.70 -1.95 -8.80
N GLY A 77 4.83 -2.26 -7.84
CA GLY A 77 5.27 -2.61 -6.49
C GLY A 77 6.27 -3.76 -6.53
N LEU A 78 7.32 -3.65 -5.72
CA LEU A 78 8.32 -4.70 -5.62
C LEU A 78 7.78 -5.84 -4.76
N ILE A 79 8.08 -7.07 -5.17
CA ILE A 79 7.74 -8.29 -4.44
C ILE A 79 9.04 -8.94 -4.00
N ASP A 80 9.24 -9.04 -2.70
CA ASP A 80 10.35 -9.81 -2.14
C ASP A 80 9.86 -11.23 -1.86
N LEU A 81 10.44 -12.20 -2.56
CA LEU A 81 10.08 -13.61 -2.44
C LEU A 81 10.91 -14.33 -1.38
N HIS A 82 11.93 -13.69 -0.81
CA HIS A 82 12.78 -14.23 0.24
C HIS A 82 13.19 -13.11 1.18
N THR A 83 12.52 -12.99 2.31
CA THR A 83 12.77 -11.94 3.29
C THR A 83 13.08 -12.51 4.67
N HIS A 84 13.95 -11.84 5.41
CA HIS A 84 14.38 -12.17 6.75
C HIS A 84 13.80 -11.19 7.79
N LEU A 85 12.49 -10.99 7.78
CA LEU A 85 11.82 -10.00 8.66
C LEU A 85 12.08 -10.27 10.15
N ALA A 86 12.23 -11.53 10.53
CA ALA A 86 12.45 -11.93 11.92
C ALA A 86 13.94 -12.03 12.32
N ASP A 87 14.84 -11.72 11.40
CA ASP A 87 16.29 -11.74 11.66
C ASP A 87 16.80 -10.36 12.09
N VAL A 88 17.84 -10.36 12.90
CA VAL A 88 18.55 -9.16 13.35
C VAL A 88 19.57 -8.63 12.33
N GLY A 89 19.55 -9.14 11.11
CA GLY A 89 20.39 -8.72 9.99
C GLY A 89 21.53 -9.69 9.68
N GLN A 90 21.93 -9.70 8.41
CA GLN A 90 23.04 -10.50 7.92
C GLN A 90 24.37 -9.96 8.49
N GLY A 91 25.14 -10.82 9.12
CA GLY A 91 26.41 -10.46 9.79
C GLY A 91 26.29 -10.33 11.30
N ALA A 92 25.09 -10.47 11.86
CA ALA A 92 24.88 -10.68 13.27
C ALA A 92 25.32 -12.11 13.69
N ASP A 93 25.26 -12.38 14.98
CA ASP A 93 25.60 -13.67 15.56
C ASP A 93 24.81 -14.82 14.92
N VAL A 94 25.47 -15.74 14.26
CA VAL A 94 24.84 -16.95 13.66
C VAL A 94 24.11 -17.83 14.68
N ALA A 95 24.36 -17.63 15.96
CA ALA A 95 23.68 -18.32 17.04
C ALA A 95 22.41 -17.58 17.53
N GLU A 96 22.12 -16.39 17.01
CA GLU A 96 20.95 -15.59 17.42
C GLU A 96 19.63 -16.37 17.31
N PRO A 97 19.35 -17.13 16.23
CA PRO A 97 18.10 -17.90 16.11
C PRO A 97 17.87 -18.94 17.21
N ILE A 98 18.94 -19.40 17.88
CA ILE A 98 18.82 -20.35 19.00
C ILE A 98 18.82 -19.67 20.36
N LYS A 99 19.10 -18.37 20.44
CA LYS A 99 19.09 -17.57 21.66
C LYS A 99 17.77 -16.84 21.86
N THR A 100 17.09 -16.44 20.77
CA THR A 100 15.82 -15.73 20.80
C THR A 100 14.65 -16.71 20.85
N GLY A 101 13.71 -16.44 21.76
CA GLY A 101 12.47 -17.22 21.85
C GLY A 101 11.48 -16.82 20.73
N PRO A 102 10.49 -17.69 20.40
CA PRO A 102 9.54 -17.41 19.31
C PRO A 102 8.77 -16.09 19.50
N ALA A 103 8.45 -15.70 20.72
CA ALA A 103 7.76 -14.44 21.01
C ALA A 103 8.65 -13.22 20.69
N GLU A 104 9.91 -13.26 21.07
CA GLU A 104 10.89 -12.21 20.81
C GLU A 104 11.14 -12.07 19.31
N THR A 105 11.33 -13.19 18.61
CA THR A 105 11.46 -13.24 17.15
C THR A 105 10.25 -12.61 16.44
N ALA A 106 9.04 -12.87 16.93
CA ALA A 106 7.82 -12.26 16.37
C ALA A 106 7.81 -10.73 16.54
N PHE A 107 8.28 -10.20 17.67
CA PHE A 107 8.40 -8.75 17.88
C PHE A 107 9.48 -8.11 17.00
N ILE A 108 10.60 -8.81 16.77
CA ILE A 108 11.64 -8.37 15.83
C ILE A 108 11.04 -8.25 14.42
N GLY A 109 10.32 -9.29 13.97
CA GLY A 109 9.68 -9.29 12.65
C GLY A 109 8.59 -8.21 12.49
N ALA A 110 7.89 -7.86 13.56
CA ALA A 110 6.89 -6.79 13.53
C ALA A 110 7.51 -5.38 13.50
N LYS A 111 8.76 -5.24 13.94
CA LYS A 111 9.50 -3.96 13.93
C LYS A 111 10.16 -3.68 12.58
N ASN A 112 10.63 -4.72 11.87
CA ASN A 112 11.32 -4.62 10.59
C ASN A 112 10.35 -4.43 9.43
#